data_906bf2b13ef502b48e494f638db88df1
#
_entry.id   906bf2b13ef502b48e494f638db88df1
#
_cell.length_a   1.000
_cell.length_b   1.000
_cell.length_c   1.000
_cell.angle_alpha   90.00
_cell.angle_beta   90.00
_cell.angle_gamma   90.00
#
_symmetry.space_group_name_H-M   'P 1'
#
loop_
_entity.id
_entity.type
_entity.pdbx_description
1 polymer ?
#
loop_
_entity_poly.entity_id
_entity_poly.type
_entity_poly.pdbx_seq_one_letter_code
_entity_poly.pdbx_strand_id
1 'polypeptide(L)'
;MIKIDTSEIDKFVIDLKDTSENIRSDVQKVLKKSGFNIGARAKGNITNNGSVKTGHLRRGITTDIGNMEVTVHTSNIKYARGVEEGTRPHTIRAKNKKALYWKDAKHPVKSVRHPGSKAKPFLIPAFEKEKEVIMKDLEKIVKW
;
A
#
# COMPACT_ATOMS: atom_id res chain seq x y z
N MET A 1 8.27 1.32 3.39
CA MET A 1 7.35 1.90 2.38
C MET A 1 7.01 0.78 1.39
N ILE A 2 5.74 0.50 1.19
CA ILE A 2 5.27 -0.39 0.13
C ILE A 2 5.02 0.52 -1.06
N LYS A 3 5.83 0.39 -2.12
CA LYS A 3 5.57 1.00 -3.42
C LYS A 3 4.90 -0.05 -4.30
N ILE A 4 3.82 0.32 -4.94
CA ILE A 4 3.22 -0.49 -5.99
C ILE A 4 4.01 -0.16 -7.25
N ASP A 5 4.49 -1.19 -7.93
CA ASP A 5 5.14 -1.03 -9.23
C ASP A 5 4.07 -0.67 -10.26
N THR A 6 4.12 0.56 -10.76
CA THR A 6 3.22 1.09 -11.79
C THR A 6 3.89 1.13 -13.16
N SER A 7 4.99 0.40 -13.34
CA SER A 7 5.82 0.49 -14.54
C SER A 7 5.07 0.25 -15.86
N GLU A 8 4.02 -0.58 -15.86
CA GLU A 8 3.18 -0.79 -17.04
C GLU A 8 2.30 0.45 -17.33
N ILE A 9 1.80 1.09 -16.28
CA ILE A 9 1.05 2.36 -16.41
C ILE A 9 2.00 3.48 -16.82
N ASP A 10 3.21 3.50 -16.27
CA ASP A 10 4.23 4.50 -16.60
C ASP A 10 4.65 4.41 -18.07
N LYS A 11 4.79 3.21 -18.63
CA LYS A 11 5.06 3.04 -20.07
C LYS A 11 3.95 3.61 -20.94
N PHE A 12 2.68 3.33 -20.59
CA PHE A 12 1.55 3.88 -21.31
C PHE A 12 1.48 5.42 -21.22
N VAL A 13 1.83 5.97 -20.07
CA VAL A 13 1.89 7.42 -19.83
C VAL A 13 3.08 8.07 -20.57
N ILE A 14 4.21 7.38 -20.73
CA ILE A 14 5.37 7.88 -21.48
C ILE A 14 5.01 8.09 -22.96
N ASP A 15 4.26 7.17 -23.55
CA ASP A 15 3.80 7.30 -24.94
C ASP A 15 2.80 8.46 -25.14
N LEU A 16 2.16 8.90 -24.05
CA LEU A 16 1.24 10.04 -24.06
C LEU A 16 1.89 11.41 -23.82
N LYS A 17 3.20 11.46 -23.52
CA LYS A 17 3.90 12.72 -23.24
C LYS A 17 3.92 13.69 -24.41
N ASP A 18 3.82 13.19 -25.63
CA ASP A 18 3.78 13.99 -26.86
C ASP A 18 2.38 14.41 -27.30
N THR A 19 1.36 14.11 -26.49
CA THR A 19 -0.03 14.35 -26.81
C THR A 19 -0.50 15.71 -26.27
N SER A 20 -1.61 16.22 -26.83
CA SER A 20 -2.15 17.55 -26.51
C SER A 20 -2.40 17.75 -25.00
N GLU A 21 -2.33 19.01 -24.53
CA GLU A 21 -2.54 19.38 -23.12
C GLU A 21 -3.88 18.89 -22.55
N ASN A 22 -4.92 18.78 -23.38
CA ASN A 22 -6.23 18.28 -22.97
C ASN A 22 -6.14 16.80 -22.55
N ILE A 23 -5.47 15.97 -23.34
CA ILE A 23 -5.31 14.54 -23.03
C ILE A 23 -4.47 14.38 -21.77
N ARG A 24 -3.42 15.17 -21.58
CA ARG A 24 -2.64 15.18 -20.33
C ARG A 24 -3.50 15.48 -19.12
N SER A 25 -4.35 16.51 -19.22
CA SER A 25 -5.26 16.87 -18.13
C SER A 25 -6.21 15.73 -17.78
N ASP A 26 -6.76 15.06 -18.77
CA ASP A 26 -7.71 13.96 -18.56
C ASP A 26 -7.02 12.71 -17.99
N VAL A 27 -5.84 12.36 -18.47
CA VAL A 27 -5.01 11.29 -17.89
C VAL A 27 -4.70 11.61 -16.43
N GLN A 28 -4.30 12.84 -16.11
CA GLN A 28 -4.02 13.23 -14.74
C GLN A 28 -5.24 13.12 -13.82
N LYS A 29 -6.44 13.47 -14.31
CA LYS A 29 -7.70 13.28 -13.59
C LYS A 29 -7.97 11.80 -13.28
N VAL A 30 -7.75 10.91 -14.27
CA VAL A 30 -7.91 9.47 -14.09
C VAL A 30 -6.93 8.96 -13.04
N LEU A 31 -5.64 9.27 -13.15
CA LEU A 31 -4.62 8.86 -12.19
C LEU A 31 -4.95 9.32 -10.78
N LYS A 32 -5.33 10.59 -10.62
CA LYS A 32 -5.70 11.17 -9.32
C LYS A 32 -6.90 10.46 -8.70
N LYS A 33 -7.97 10.25 -9.46
CA LYS A 33 -9.17 9.52 -9.03
C LYS A 33 -8.80 8.10 -8.58
N SER A 34 -8.01 7.41 -9.40
CA SER A 34 -7.61 6.02 -9.12
C SER A 34 -6.71 5.91 -7.89
N GLY A 35 -5.79 6.85 -7.67
CA GLY A 35 -4.99 6.89 -6.45
C GLY A 35 -5.85 7.00 -5.19
N PHE A 36 -6.86 7.86 -5.18
CA PHE A 36 -7.81 7.94 -4.06
C PHE A 36 -8.62 6.66 -3.89
N ASN A 37 -9.07 6.04 -4.99
CA ASN A 37 -9.79 4.78 -4.95
C ASN A 37 -8.93 3.64 -4.38
N ILE A 38 -7.67 3.53 -4.81
CA ILE A 38 -6.71 2.56 -4.26
C ILE A 38 -6.56 2.79 -2.75
N GLY A 39 -6.33 4.03 -2.31
CA GLY A 39 -6.21 4.37 -0.90
C GLY A 39 -7.47 4.00 -0.08
N ALA A 40 -8.66 4.29 -0.61
CA ALA A 40 -9.92 3.94 0.04
C ALA A 40 -10.13 2.41 0.12
N ARG A 41 -9.86 1.67 -0.97
CA ARG A 41 -9.94 0.21 -1.00
C ARG A 41 -8.93 -0.43 -0.04
N ALA A 42 -7.70 0.07 0.00
CA ALA A 42 -6.68 -0.42 0.92
C ALA A 42 -7.10 -0.23 2.39
N LYS A 43 -7.68 0.92 2.74
CA LYS A 43 -8.27 1.16 4.08
C LYS A 43 -9.42 0.19 4.39
N GLY A 44 -10.25 -0.10 3.41
CA GLY A 44 -11.32 -1.11 3.52
C GLY A 44 -10.75 -2.52 3.73
N ASN A 45 -9.75 -2.91 2.95
CA ASN A 45 -9.10 -4.21 3.08
C ASN A 45 -8.48 -4.42 4.48
N ILE A 46 -7.84 -3.39 5.06
CA ILE A 46 -7.31 -3.44 6.43
C ILE A 46 -8.42 -3.70 7.44
N THR A 47 -9.57 -3.08 7.25
CA THR A 47 -10.73 -3.28 8.12
C THR A 47 -11.27 -4.69 8.00
N ASN A 48 -11.47 -5.16 6.77
CA ASN A 48 -12.09 -6.47 6.46
C ASN A 48 -11.21 -7.66 6.86
N ASN A 49 -9.88 -7.54 6.73
CA ASN A 49 -8.96 -8.61 7.11
C ASN A 49 -8.59 -8.63 8.61
N GLY A 50 -9.24 -7.79 9.41
CA GLY A 50 -9.04 -7.73 10.86
C GLY A 50 -7.68 -7.19 11.30
N SER A 51 -7.01 -6.38 10.46
CA SER A 51 -5.71 -5.78 10.81
C SER A 51 -5.83 -4.45 11.56
N VAL A 52 -7.03 -4.09 11.99
CA VAL A 52 -7.27 -2.87 12.78
C VAL A 52 -7.13 -3.18 14.26
N LYS A 53 -6.00 -2.80 14.87
CA LYS A 53 -5.86 -2.75 16.34
C LYS A 53 -6.07 -1.32 16.87
N THR A 54 -5.26 -0.38 16.43
CA THR A 54 -5.29 1.03 16.83
C THR A 54 -5.75 1.97 15.71
N GLY A 55 -5.97 1.43 14.51
CA GLY A 55 -6.27 2.20 13.31
C GLY A 55 -5.06 2.97 12.74
N HIS A 56 -3.87 2.82 13.33
CA HIS A 56 -2.66 3.55 12.90
C HIS A 56 -2.28 3.20 11.46
N LEU A 57 -2.26 1.90 11.08
CA LEU A 57 -1.98 1.48 9.71
C LEU A 57 -3.00 2.07 8.72
N ARG A 58 -4.29 2.01 9.05
CA ARG A 58 -5.36 2.54 8.19
C ARG A 58 -5.25 4.06 7.99
N ARG A 59 -4.94 4.81 9.06
CA ARG A 59 -4.71 6.27 8.97
C ARG A 59 -3.45 6.63 8.21
N GLY A 60 -2.43 5.78 8.25
CA GLY A 60 -1.15 6.01 7.60
C GLY A 60 -1.14 5.74 6.10
N ILE A 61 -2.24 5.29 5.48
CA ILE A 61 -2.33 5.19 4.03
C ILE A 61 -2.50 6.60 3.47
N THR A 62 -1.53 7.01 2.66
CA THR A 62 -1.42 8.32 2.05
C THR A 62 -1.39 8.19 0.53
N THR A 63 -1.96 9.16 -0.16
CA THR A 63 -1.93 9.27 -1.62
C THR A 63 -1.23 10.57 -1.98
N ASP A 64 -0.08 10.49 -2.60
CA ASP A 64 0.69 11.63 -3.08
C ASP A 64 0.44 11.80 -4.59
N ILE A 65 0.17 13.03 -5.00
CA ILE A 65 -0.16 13.37 -6.37
C ILE A 65 0.97 14.22 -6.92
N GLY A 66 1.68 13.66 -7.90
CA GLY A 66 2.70 14.34 -8.68
C GLY A 66 2.20 14.77 -10.06
N ASN A 67 3.13 15.20 -10.91
CA ASN A 67 2.85 15.49 -12.31
C ASN A 67 2.85 14.17 -13.10
N MET A 68 1.67 13.74 -13.56
CA MET A 68 1.50 12.45 -14.27
C MET A 68 1.90 11.22 -13.45
N GLU A 69 1.91 11.35 -12.14
CA GLU A 69 2.25 10.29 -11.20
C GLU A 69 1.31 10.35 -9.99
N VAL A 70 0.91 9.19 -9.50
CA VAL A 70 0.21 9.06 -8.22
C VAL A 70 0.81 7.90 -7.44
N THR A 71 1.25 8.19 -6.23
CA THR A 71 1.84 7.19 -5.34
C THR A 71 0.93 6.95 -4.14
N VAL A 72 0.52 5.70 -3.93
CA VAL A 72 -0.20 5.29 -2.72
C VAL A 72 0.75 4.49 -1.83
N HIS A 73 0.95 4.95 -0.61
CA HIS A 73 1.92 4.36 0.30
C HIS A 73 1.47 4.42 1.75
N THR A 74 2.21 3.74 2.62
CA THR A 74 2.04 3.83 4.08
C THR A 74 3.12 4.73 4.66
N SER A 75 2.72 5.88 5.24
CA SER A 75 3.66 6.86 5.80
C SER A 75 4.40 6.28 7.01
N ASN A 76 5.71 6.01 6.86
CA ASN A 76 6.65 5.60 7.92
C ASN A 76 6.18 4.46 8.84
N ILE A 77 5.28 3.60 8.38
CA ILE A 77 4.78 2.47 9.18
C ILE A 77 5.63 1.23 8.91
N LYS A 78 6.64 1.04 9.75
CA LYS A 78 7.65 -0.03 9.60
C LYS A 78 7.05 -1.45 9.52
N TYR A 79 5.92 -1.69 10.20
CA TYR A 79 5.28 -3.00 10.21
C TYR A 79 4.30 -3.23 9.05
N ALA A 80 4.02 -2.22 8.22
CA ALA A 80 3.06 -2.31 7.12
C ALA A 80 3.41 -3.45 6.15
N ARG A 81 4.69 -3.58 5.79
CA ARG A 81 5.19 -4.67 4.96
C ARG A 81 4.95 -6.05 5.59
N GLY A 82 5.17 -6.17 6.90
CA GLY A 82 4.90 -7.41 7.61
C GLY A 82 3.42 -7.78 7.67
N VAL A 83 2.50 -6.80 7.58
CA VAL A 83 1.06 -7.06 7.43
C VAL A 83 0.74 -7.50 6.01
N GLU A 84 1.26 -6.81 5.01
CA GLU A 84 1.02 -7.11 3.60
C GLU A 84 1.52 -8.51 3.20
N GLU A 85 2.80 -8.79 3.46
CA GLU A 85 3.50 -9.99 3.01
C GLU A 85 3.53 -11.13 4.05
N GLY A 86 3.14 -10.82 5.30
CA GLY A 86 3.38 -11.70 6.44
C GLY A 86 4.83 -11.65 6.90
N THR A 87 5.16 -12.40 7.94
CA THR A 87 6.53 -12.51 8.47
C THR A 87 6.89 -13.97 8.69
N ARG A 88 8.13 -14.31 8.36
CA ARG A 88 8.66 -15.65 8.65
C ARG A 88 8.93 -15.82 10.15
N PRO A 89 9.00 -17.06 10.66
CA PRO A 89 9.46 -17.30 12.02
C PRO A 89 10.82 -16.63 12.28
N HIS A 90 10.94 -15.90 13.40
CA HIS A 90 12.15 -15.18 13.75
C HIS A 90 12.29 -15.05 15.25
N THR A 91 13.52 -14.76 15.71
CA THR A 91 13.79 -14.53 17.13
C THR A 91 13.80 -13.03 17.43
N ILE A 92 12.95 -12.61 18.36
CA ILE A 92 12.92 -11.25 18.89
C ILE A 92 13.83 -11.21 20.12
N ARG A 93 14.77 -10.26 20.15
CA ARG A 93 15.68 -10.04 21.27
C ARG A 93 15.47 -8.64 21.84
N ALA A 94 15.64 -8.51 23.16
CA ALA A 94 15.64 -7.20 23.80
C ALA A 94 16.86 -6.39 23.31
N LYS A 95 16.61 -5.18 22.74
CA LYS A 95 17.67 -4.29 22.26
C LYS A 95 18.01 -3.20 23.27
N ASN A 96 17.01 -2.43 23.67
CA ASN A 96 17.16 -1.23 24.52
C ASN A 96 16.69 -1.45 25.95
N LYS A 97 16.02 -2.57 26.24
CA LYS A 97 15.55 -2.95 27.58
C LYS A 97 16.24 -4.25 28.03
N LYS A 98 16.35 -4.45 29.34
CA LYS A 98 16.98 -5.65 29.91
C LYS A 98 16.26 -6.95 29.55
N ALA A 99 14.93 -6.88 29.28
CA ALA A 99 14.10 -8.02 28.93
C ALA A 99 12.87 -7.62 28.13
N LEU A 100 12.25 -8.61 27.48
CA LEU A 100 10.96 -8.52 26.80
C LEU A 100 9.86 -8.98 27.77
N TYR A 101 8.73 -8.26 27.78
CA TYR A 101 7.54 -8.62 28.53
C TYR A 101 6.29 -8.27 27.73
N TRP A 102 5.27 -9.14 27.75
CA TRP A 102 3.96 -8.92 27.16
C TRP A 102 2.87 -9.49 28.07
N LYS A 103 1.62 -9.11 27.87
CA LYS A 103 0.50 -9.39 28.78
C LYS A 103 0.36 -10.86 29.19
N ASP A 104 0.66 -11.79 28.29
CA ASP A 104 0.52 -13.24 28.54
C ASP A 104 1.86 -13.92 28.87
N ALA A 105 2.91 -13.14 29.07
CA ALA A 105 4.22 -13.67 29.46
C ALA A 105 4.24 -14.01 30.96
N LYS A 106 4.62 -15.24 31.31
CA LYS A 106 4.76 -15.67 32.70
C LYS A 106 5.87 -14.91 33.44
N HIS A 107 6.95 -14.54 32.75
CA HIS A 107 8.10 -13.80 33.27
C HIS A 107 8.84 -13.07 32.13
N PRO A 108 9.61 -12.00 32.45
CA PRO A 108 10.44 -11.33 31.45
C PRO A 108 11.51 -12.25 30.87
N VAL A 109 11.72 -12.22 29.56
CA VAL A 109 12.71 -13.03 28.84
C VAL A 109 13.65 -12.17 28.01
N LYS A 110 14.89 -12.62 27.81
CA LYS A 110 15.88 -11.90 26.97
C LYS A 110 15.58 -12.06 25.47
N SER A 111 14.98 -13.16 25.09
CA SER A 111 14.59 -13.44 23.71
C SER A 111 13.37 -14.33 23.65
N VAL A 112 12.62 -14.23 22.53
CA VAL A 112 11.45 -15.08 22.25
C VAL A 112 11.47 -15.49 20.78
N ARG A 113 11.14 -16.74 20.50
CA ARG A 113 10.95 -17.24 19.15
C ARG A 113 9.51 -16.89 18.71
N HIS A 114 9.39 -15.94 17.80
CA HIS A 114 8.10 -15.57 17.21
C HIS A 114 7.79 -16.49 16.01
N PRO A 115 6.60 -17.08 15.93
CA PRO A 115 6.25 -18.03 14.86
C PRO A 115 6.06 -17.37 13.49
N GLY A 116 6.14 -16.05 13.43
CA GLY A 116 5.79 -15.28 12.25
C GLY A 116 4.30 -14.91 12.23
N SER A 117 3.87 -14.29 11.17
CA SER A 117 2.46 -13.91 10.93
C SER A 117 2.05 -14.22 9.51
N LYS A 118 0.80 -14.65 9.33
CA LYS A 118 0.21 -14.82 8.00
C LYS A 118 0.08 -13.47 7.30
N ALA A 119 0.28 -13.46 5.99
CA ALA A 119 0.03 -12.30 5.15
C ALA A 119 -1.45 -11.88 5.24
N LYS A 120 -1.68 -10.58 5.31
CA LYS A 120 -2.98 -9.94 5.27
C LYS A 120 -2.91 -8.77 4.28
N PRO A 121 -2.85 -9.09 2.97
CA PRO A 121 -2.62 -8.07 1.95
C PRO A 121 -3.77 -7.06 1.94
N PHE A 122 -3.41 -5.80 1.78
CA PHE A 122 -4.37 -4.69 1.76
C PHE A 122 -4.12 -3.73 0.60
N LEU A 123 -2.87 -3.46 0.25
CA LEU A 123 -2.50 -2.50 -0.78
C LEU A 123 -2.46 -3.15 -2.16
N ILE A 124 -1.78 -4.28 -2.29
CA ILE A 124 -1.67 -5.02 -3.57
C ILE A 124 -3.06 -5.38 -4.13
N PRO A 125 -3.99 -5.99 -3.36
CA PRO A 125 -5.33 -6.31 -3.89
C PRO A 125 -6.15 -5.06 -4.24
N ALA A 126 -5.91 -3.93 -3.55
CA ALA A 126 -6.57 -2.67 -3.87
C ALA A 126 -6.11 -2.14 -5.23
N PHE A 127 -4.80 -2.21 -5.50
CA PHE A 127 -4.21 -1.82 -6.77
C PHE A 127 -4.68 -2.73 -7.92
N GLU A 128 -4.62 -4.05 -7.75
CA GLU A 128 -5.03 -5.00 -8.80
C GLU A 128 -6.48 -4.78 -9.26
N LYS A 129 -7.38 -4.51 -8.33
CA LYS A 129 -8.77 -4.19 -8.67
C LYS A 129 -8.92 -2.85 -9.41
N GLU A 130 -8.12 -1.87 -9.06
CA GLU A 130 -8.20 -0.54 -9.68
C GLU A 130 -7.46 -0.50 -11.02
N LYS A 131 -6.43 -1.34 -11.23
CA LYS A 131 -5.66 -1.45 -12.48
C LYS A 131 -6.58 -1.63 -13.69
N GLU A 132 -7.56 -2.53 -13.62
CA GLU A 132 -8.51 -2.75 -14.71
C GLU A 132 -9.37 -1.51 -15.01
N VAL A 133 -9.76 -0.77 -13.97
CA VAL A 133 -10.55 0.46 -14.11
C VAL A 133 -9.70 1.55 -14.75
N ILE A 134 -8.45 1.71 -14.31
CA ILE A 134 -7.50 2.66 -14.87
C ILE A 134 -7.32 2.39 -16.36
N MET A 135 -7.05 1.16 -16.75
CA MET A 135 -6.85 0.79 -18.15
C MET A 135 -8.07 1.14 -19.01
N LYS A 136 -9.27 0.79 -18.55
CA LYS A 136 -10.53 1.12 -19.26
C LYS A 136 -10.76 2.64 -19.37
N ASP A 137 -10.46 3.39 -18.32
CA ASP A 137 -10.66 4.84 -18.33
C ASP A 137 -9.61 5.54 -19.22
N LEU A 138 -8.36 5.06 -19.25
CA LEU A 138 -7.32 5.56 -20.15
C LEU A 138 -7.64 5.22 -21.63
N GLU A 139 -8.13 4.01 -21.92
CA GLU A 139 -8.56 3.64 -23.27
C GLU A 139 -9.66 4.56 -23.82
N LYS A 140 -10.58 5.03 -22.97
CA LYS A 140 -11.63 5.99 -23.39
C LYS A 140 -11.06 7.35 -23.80
N ILE A 141 -9.96 7.77 -23.17
CA ILE A 141 -9.31 9.05 -23.48
C ILE A 141 -8.59 8.96 -24.82
N VAL A 142 -8.03 7.80 -25.17
CA VAL A 142 -7.24 7.61 -26.39
C VAL A 142 -8.07 7.14 -27.61
N LYS A 143 -9.27 6.59 -27.38
CA LYS A 143 -10.18 6.25 -28.48
C LYS A 143 -10.78 7.51 -29.09
N TRP A 144 -10.36 7.76 -30.33
CA TRP A 144 -10.93 8.73 -31.27
C TRP A 144 -12.26 8.25 -31.83
#